data_c104c96654d875ff0fb8067b930e3cad
#
_entry.id   c104c96654d875ff0fb8067b930e3cad
#
_cell.length_a   1.000
_cell.length_b   1.000
_cell.length_c   1.000
_cell.angle_alpha   90.00
_cell.angle_beta   90.00
_cell.angle_gamma   90.00
#
_symmetry.space_group_name_H-M   'P 1'
#
loop_
_entity.id
_entity.type
_entity.pdbx_description
1 polymer ?
#
loop_
_entity_poly.entity_id
_entity_poly.type
_entity_poly.pdbx_seq_one_letter_code
_entity_poly.pdbx_strand_id
1 'polypeptide(L)'
;MKNIVLFGASGHTGKYILKELQTLEDAHITAFVRTPEKLNDMSIENVSVIQGDALNKEDVFHAMENQDVLVCSLEGDVLTMAKNIVEVLEKTSVERII
;
A
#
# COMPACT_ATOMS: atom_id res chain seq x y z
N MET A 1 -14.12 8.74 6.94
CA MET A 1 -12.65 8.57 6.85
C MET A 1 -12.29 7.72 5.64
N LYS A 2 -11.35 8.17 4.84
CA LYS A 2 -10.86 7.39 3.71
C LYS A 2 -9.80 6.39 4.17
N ASN A 3 -9.88 5.18 3.67
CA ASN A 3 -8.89 4.15 3.89
C ASN A 3 -7.98 4.07 2.67
N ILE A 4 -6.70 4.34 2.88
CA ILE A 4 -5.71 4.41 1.80
C ILE A 4 -4.64 3.37 2.06
N VAL A 5 -4.38 2.50 1.07
CA VAL A 5 -3.27 1.56 1.15
C VAL A 5 -2.17 1.99 0.19
N LEU A 6 -0.93 1.98 0.67
CA LEU A 6 0.26 2.32 -0.11
C LEU A 6 1.07 1.05 -0.35
N PHE A 7 1.21 0.68 -1.60
CA PHE A 7 2.08 -0.43 -2.02
C PHE A 7 3.47 0.13 -2.31
N GLY A 8 4.50 -0.52 -1.77
CA GLY A 8 5.87 -0.10 -1.96
C GLY A 8 6.31 0.98 -0.98
N ALA A 9 5.69 1.03 0.20
CA ALA A 9 5.97 2.07 1.19
C ALA A 9 7.41 2.10 1.68
N SER A 10 8.10 0.97 1.66
CA SER A 10 9.49 0.87 2.14
C SER A 10 10.54 1.26 1.09
N GLY A 11 10.12 1.46 -0.16
CA GLY A 11 11.03 1.92 -1.21
C GLY A 11 11.42 3.37 -1.02
N HIS A 12 12.41 3.83 -1.79
CA HIS A 12 12.91 5.20 -1.67
C HIS A 12 11.79 6.23 -1.90
N THR A 13 11.10 6.14 -3.02
CA THR A 13 9.98 7.02 -3.34
C THR A 13 8.78 6.76 -2.41
N GLY A 14 8.53 5.49 -2.08
CA GLY A 14 7.42 5.11 -1.23
C GLY A 14 7.47 5.74 0.16
N LYS A 15 8.65 5.86 0.73
CA LYS A 15 8.80 6.51 2.04
C LYS A 15 8.40 7.99 2.02
N TYR A 16 8.71 8.70 0.93
CA TYR A 16 8.30 10.09 0.77
C TYR A 16 6.77 10.19 0.65
N ILE A 17 6.18 9.28 -0.11
CA ILE A 17 4.73 9.24 -0.28
C ILE A 17 4.05 8.95 1.07
N LEU A 18 4.58 7.98 1.81
CA LEU A 18 4.04 7.64 3.13
C LEU A 18 4.07 8.83 4.07
N LYS A 19 5.18 9.57 4.06
CA LYS A 19 5.33 10.76 4.89
C LYS A 19 4.27 11.81 4.56
N GLU A 20 4.02 12.03 3.26
CA GLU A 20 3.00 12.98 2.84
C GLU A 20 1.58 12.51 3.18
N LEU A 21 1.30 11.22 3.01
CA LEU A 21 -0.02 10.67 3.35
C LEU A 21 -0.34 10.83 4.83
N GLN A 22 0.66 10.78 5.69
CA GLN A 22 0.47 10.94 7.13
C GLN A 22 -0.01 12.33 7.51
N THR A 23 0.11 13.31 6.61
CA THR A 23 -0.39 14.66 6.86
C THR A 23 -1.89 14.80 6.65
N LEU A 24 -2.53 13.82 6.05
CA LEU A 24 -3.98 13.84 5.80
C LEU A 24 -4.74 13.61 7.10
N GLU A 25 -5.64 14.53 7.43
CA GLU A 25 -6.36 14.49 8.72
C GLU A 25 -7.47 13.45 8.76
N ASP A 26 -8.15 13.21 7.65
CA ASP A 26 -9.31 12.33 7.63
C ASP A 26 -9.05 11.07 6.80
N ALA A 27 -7.92 10.46 7.04
CA ALA A 27 -7.52 9.25 6.33
C ALA A 27 -6.84 8.26 7.27
N HIS A 28 -7.10 6.99 7.04
CA HIS A 28 -6.36 5.90 7.68
C HIS A 28 -5.41 5.31 6.64
N ILE A 29 -4.13 5.29 6.96
CA ILE A 29 -3.09 4.85 6.05
C ILE A 29 -2.63 3.44 6.41
N THR A 30 -2.58 2.57 5.42
CA THR A 30 -2.01 1.23 5.54
C THR A 30 -0.79 1.14 4.63
N ALA A 31 0.36 0.79 5.20
CA ALA A 31 1.57 0.58 4.44
C ALA A 31 1.73 -0.92 4.17
N PHE A 32 1.72 -1.31 2.91
CA PHE A 32 1.93 -2.68 2.49
C PHE A 32 3.37 -2.84 2.05
N VAL A 33 4.14 -3.63 2.79
CA VAL A 33 5.59 -3.74 2.60
C VAL A 33 6.05 -5.19 2.68
N ARG A 34 7.07 -5.52 1.90
CA ARG A 34 7.67 -6.83 1.96
C ARG A 34 8.59 -6.99 3.17
N THR A 35 9.30 -5.94 3.52
CA THR A 35 10.27 -5.94 4.63
C THR A 35 9.96 -4.78 5.57
N PRO A 36 9.11 -4.99 6.60
CA PRO A 36 8.68 -3.90 7.49
C PRO A 36 9.84 -3.20 8.22
N GLU A 37 10.94 -3.91 8.45
CA GLU A 37 12.11 -3.35 9.13
C GLU A 37 12.70 -2.15 8.39
N LYS A 38 12.46 -2.03 7.10
CA LYS A 38 12.92 -0.88 6.31
C LYS A 38 12.22 0.42 6.69
N LEU A 39 11.11 0.34 7.44
CA LEU A 39 10.40 1.51 7.93
C LEU A 39 10.87 1.97 9.31
N ASN A 40 11.82 1.25 9.93
CA ASN A 40 12.26 1.55 11.29
C ASN A 40 12.93 2.92 11.45
N ASP A 41 13.41 3.50 10.36
CA ASP A 41 14.06 4.81 10.37
C ASP A 41 13.09 5.98 10.22
N MET A 42 11.78 5.71 10.18
CA MET A 42 10.77 6.76 10.06
C MET A 42 9.79 6.72 11.22
N SER A 43 9.20 7.89 11.48
CA SER A 43 8.06 7.97 12.38
C SER A 43 6.79 7.58 11.60
N ILE A 44 6.10 6.54 12.06
CA ILE A 44 4.89 6.04 11.39
C ILE A 44 3.70 6.01 12.33
N GLU A 45 3.42 7.14 12.95
CA GLU A 45 2.26 7.29 13.82
C GLU A 45 0.96 7.19 12.99
N ASN A 46 -0.03 6.49 13.54
CA ASN A 46 -1.34 6.33 12.91
C ASN A 46 -1.30 5.61 11.57
N VAL A 47 -0.30 4.78 11.35
CA VAL A 47 -0.17 3.96 10.15
C VAL A 47 -0.23 2.50 10.53
N SER A 48 -1.09 1.74 9.86
CA SER A 48 -1.10 0.28 9.96
C SER A 48 -0.07 -0.28 8.99
N VAL A 49 0.68 -1.28 9.40
CA VAL A 49 1.68 -1.92 8.54
C VAL A 49 1.24 -3.35 8.27
N ILE A 50 1.16 -3.72 7.01
CA ILE A 50 0.87 -5.09 6.58
C ILE A 50 2.09 -5.62 5.85
N GLN A 51 2.61 -6.74 6.32
CA GLN A 51 3.71 -7.43 5.64
C GLN A 51 3.14 -8.35 4.57
N GLY A 52 3.67 -8.23 3.36
CA GLY A 52 3.27 -9.11 2.26
C GLY A 52 4.08 -8.81 1.01
N ASP A 53 3.84 -9.62 -0.01
CA ASP A 53 4.54 -9.51 -1.29
C ASP A 53 3.52 -9.23 -2.40
N ALA A 54 3.74 -8.14 -3.15
CA ALA A 54 2.86 -7.78 -4.26
C ALA A 54 2.90 -8.81 -5.40
N LEU A 55 3.87 -9.70 -5.40
CA LEU A 55 3.92 -10.83 -6.33
C LEU A 55 3.00 -11.98 -5.92
N ASN A 56 2.46 -11.93 -4.70
CA ASN A 56 1.52 -12.93 -4.20
C ASN A 56 0.11 -12.35 -4.22
N LYS A 57 -0.77 -12.94 -5.04
CA LYS A 57 -2.12 -12.42 -5.24
C LYS A 57 -2.96 -12.40 -3.95
N GLU A 58 -2.79 -13.41 -3.09
CA GLU A 58 -3.54 -13.45 -1.84
C GLU A 58 -3.12 -12.31 -0.89
N ASP A 59 -1.82 -12.02 -0.84
CA ASP A 59 -1.31 -10.90 -0.05
C ASP A 59 -1.88 -9.58 -0.58
N VAL A 60 -1.92 -9.42 -1.90
CA VAL A 60 -2.49 -8.23 -2.54
C VAL A 60 -3.97 -8.09 -2.19
N PHE A 61 -4.72 -9.18 -2.25
CA PHE A 61 -6.14 -9.15 -1.91
C PHE A 61 -6.35 -8.70 -0.46
N HIS A 62 -5.61 -9.29 0.47
CA HIS A 62 -5.74 -8.93 1.90
C HIS A 62 -5.39 -7.47 2.16
N ALA A 63 -4.36 -6.96 1.47
CA ALA A 63 -3.97 -5.56 1.64
C ALA A 63 -5.01 -4.59 1.08
N MET A 64 -5.73 -5.00 0.03
CA MET A 64 -6.71 -4.14 -0.63
C MET A 64 -8.11 -4.23 -0.02
N GLU A 65 -8.37 -5.22 0.83
CA GLU A 65 -9.66 -5.34 1.50
C GLU A 65 -9.99 -4.09 2.32
N ASN A 66 -11.21 -3.60 2.17
CA ASN A 66 -11.72 -2.45 2.92
C ASN A 66 -10.95 -1.15 2.68
N GLN A 67 -10.21 -1.05 1.59
CA GLN A 67 -9.52 0.18 1.19
C GLN A 67 -10.36 0.94 0.17
N ASP A 68 -10.25 2.27 0.21
CA ASP A 68 -10.95 3.13 -0.75
C ASP A 68 -10.02 3.55 -1.88
N VAL A 69 -8.75 3.76 -1.56
CA VAL A 69 -7.74 4.26 -2.51
C VAL A 69 -6.49 3.39 -2.41
N LEU A 70 -5.94 3.05 -3.57
CA LEU A 70 -4.66 2.37 -3.67
C LEU A 70 -3.65 3.32 -4.29
N VAL A 71 -2.53 3.52 -3.59
CA VAL A 71 -1.39 4.29 -4.12
C VAL A 71 -0.26 3.30 -4.37
N CYS A 72 0.31 3.34 -5.56
CA CYS A 72 1.35 2.41 -5.98
C CYS A 72 2.69 3.10 -6.15
N SER A 73 3.71 2.57 -5.47
CA SER A 73 5.11 2.96 -5.66
C SER A 73 5.93 1.68 -5.75
N LEU A 74 5.65 0.91 -6.80
CA LEU A 74 6.21 -0.43 -6.97
C LEU A 74 7.54 -0.39 -7.73
N GLU A 75 8.45 -1.29 -7.35
CA GLU A 75 9.73 -1.50 -8.02
C GLU A 75 9.92 -3.00 -8.25
N GLY A 76 10.73 -3.36 -9.22
CA GLY A 76 11.02 -4.75 -9.56
C GLY A 76 10.10 -5.25 -10.66
N ASP A 77 9.49 -6.42 -10.47
CA ASP A 77 8.59 -7.02 -11.46
C ASP A 77 7.22 -6.36 -11.43
N VAL A 78 7.17 -5.12 -11.88
CA VAL A 78 5.95 -4.30 -11.85
C VAL A 78 4.83 -4.92 -12.67
N LEU A 79 5.14 -5.60 -13.77
CA LEU A 79 4.12 -6.22 -14.61
C LEU A 79 3.33 -7.28 -13.85
N THR A 80 4.00 -8.19 -13.16
CA THR A 80 3.33 -9.23 -12.38
C THR A 80 2.54 -8.61 -11.22
N MET A 81 3.12 -7.62 -10.55
CA MET A 81 2.45 -6.91 -9.46
C MET A 81 1.18 -6.24 -9.96
N ALA A 82 1.25 -5.55 -11.09
CA ALA A 82 0.09 -4.87 -11.68
C ALA A 82 -1.01 -5.87 -12.07
N LYS A 83 -0.64 -7.01 -12.62
CA LYS A 83 -1.60 -8.05 -12.96
C LYS A 83 -2.34 -8.56 -11.72
N ASN A 84 -1.61 -8.77 -10.63
CA ASN A 84 -2.21 -9.21 -9.38
C ASN A 84 -3.22 -8.19 -8.86
N ILE A 85 -2.87 -6.91 -8.91
CA ILE A 85 -3.75 -5.82 -8.47
C ILE A 85 -5.03 -5.81 -9.32
N VAL A 86 -4.90 -5.88 -10.63
CA VAL A 86 -6.05 -5.85 -11.54
C VAL A 86 -6.96 -7.05 -11.29
N GLU A 87 -6.40 -8.23 -11.08
CA GLU A 87 -7.18 -9.44 -10.87
C GLU A 87 -8.01 -9.41 -9.59
N VAL A 88 -7.52 -8.73 -8.53
CA VAL A 88 -8.26 -8.65 -7.28
C VAL A 88 -9.14 -7.40 -7.17
N LEU A 89 -8.96 -6.45 -8.07
CA LEU A 89 -9.64 -5.15 -8.00
C LEU A 89 -11.15 -5.28 -7.92
N GLU A 90 -11.74 -6.15 -8.73
CA GLU A 90 -13.19 -6.34 -8.78
C GLU A 90 -13.77 -6.90 -7.48
N LYS A 91 -12.93 -7.51 -6.65
CA LYS A 91 -13.34 -8.13 -5.39
C LYS A 91 -13.16 -7.20 -4.21
N THR A 92 -12.77 -5.96 -4.44
CA THR A 92 -12.46 -5.00 -3.39
C THR A 92 -13.29 -3.73 -3.54
N SER A 93 -13.26 -2.87 -2.52
CA SER A 93 -13.97 -1.59 -2.54
C SER A 93 -13.11 -0.44 -3.04
N VAL A 94 -11.94 -0.71 -3.60
CA VAL A 94 -11.05 0.34 -4.09
C VAL A 94 -11.71 1.08 -5.24
N GLU A 95 -11.82 2.40 -5.10
CA GLU A 95 -12.44 3.28 -6.10
C GLU A 95 -11.43 4.02 -6.96
N ARG A 96 -10.18 4.14 -6.49
CA ARG A 96 -9.16 4.93 -7.18
C ARG A 96 -7.78 4.31 -6.99
N ILE A 97 -7.04 4.28 -8.08
CA ILE A 97 -5.63 3.85 -8.08
C ILE A 97 -4.78 5.03 -8.57
N ILE A 98 -3.75 5.31 -7.83
CA ILE A 98 -2.83 6.41 -8.15
C ILE A 98 -1.41 5.88 -8.32
#